data_73e67c5f8c50effb4a70ba3a78a2fa53
#
_entry.id   73e67c5f8c50effb4a70ba3a78a2fa53
#
_cell.length_a   1.000
_cell.length_b   1.000
_cell.length_c   1.000
_cell.angle_alpha   90.00
_cell.angle_beta   90.00
_cell.angle_gamma   90.00
#
_symmetry.space_group_name_H-M   'P 1'
#
loop_
_entity.id
_entity.type
_entity.pdbx_description
1 polymer ?
#
loop_
_entity_poly.entity_id
_entity_poly.type
_entity_poly.pdbx_seq_one_letter_code
_entity_poly.pdbx_strand_id
1 'polypeptide(L)'
;MHYAALSGALTSFMDRAFYGKGKVFRYKPAAGIVSARRGGTTAAFDQINKYFTISSMPVVSSKYWNMVHGNTPEQVLQDEEGMQVMRELGRNMAWLLKCIEAGRAAGIPDPVKEKPVMTNFIR
;
A
#
# COMPACT_ATOMS: atom_id res chain seq x y z
N MET A 1 -9.02 9.57 -7.30
CA MET A 1 -8.22 9.09 -8.48
C MET A 1 -8.61 9.89 -9.71
N HIS A 2 -7.66 10.14 -10.62
CA HIS A 2 -7.85 10.93 -11.83
C HIS A 2 -7.29 10.15 -13.03
N TYR A 3 -8.09 9.99 -14.09
CA TYR A 3 -7.67 9.27 -15.32
C TYR A 3 -7.01 7.91 -15.05
N ALA A 4 -7.62 7.09 -14.19
CA ALA A 4 -7.12 5.78 -13.77
C ALA A 4 -5.72 5.79 -13.12
N ALA A 5 -5.32 6.91 -12.50
CA ALA A 5 -4.06 7.07 -11.80
C ALA A 5 -4.26 7.75 -10.44
N LEU A 6 -3.24 7.76 -9.62
CA LEU A 6 -3.18 8.61 -8.43
C LEU A 6 -3.22 10.09 -8.84
N SER A 7 -3.64 10.97 -7.95
CA SER A 7 -3.56 12.41 -8.22
C SER A 7 -2.09 12.85 -8.37
N GLY A 8 -1.83 13.82 -9.23
CA GLY A 8 -0.48 14.36 -9.42
C GLY A 8 0.13 14.91 -8.12
N ALA A 9 -0.67 15.50 -7.25
CA ALA A 9 -0.22 15.96 -5.94
C ALA A 9 0.25 14.79 -5.06
N LEU A 10 -0.49 13.67 -5.04
CA LEU A 10 -0.10 12.50 -4.27
C LEU A 10 1.16 11.85 -4.84
N THR A 11 1.26 11.66 -6.17
CA THR A 11 2.45 11.08 -6.78
C THR A 11 3.68 11.93 -6.54
N SER A 12 3.59 13.25 -6.71
CA SER A 12 4.71 14.16 -6.43
C SER A 12 5.17 14.09 -4.96
N PHE A 13 4.24 13.98 -4.03
CA PHE A 13 4.56 13.77 -2.61
C PHE A 13 5.24 12.42 -2.39
N MET A 14 4.65 11.34 -2.93
CA MET A 14 5.18 9.98 -2.79
C MET A 14 6.58 9.86 -3.40
N ASP A 15 6.79 10.41 -4.60
CA ASP A 15 8.10 10.41 -5.25
C ASP A 15 9.17 11.06 -4.35
N ARG A 16 8.90 12.22 -3.79
CA ARG A 16 9.84 12.90 -2.92
C ARG A 16 10.09 12.14 -1.61
N ALA A 17 9.02 11.65 -0.98
CA ALA A 17 9.11 10.94 0.30
C ALA A 17 9.87 9.62 0.14
N PHE A 18 9.48 8.82 -0.85
CA PHE A 18 10.05 7.48 -1.04
C PHE A 18 11.44 7.51 -1.68
N TYR A 19 11.69 8.39 -2.64
CA TYR A 19 13.02 8.56 -3.21
C TYR A 19 14.01 9.11 -2.18
N GLY A 20 13.63 10.14 -1.44
CA GLY A 20 14.50 10.78 -0.45
C GLY A 20 14.71 10.00 0.83
N LYS A 21 13.68 9.28 1.29
CA LYS A 21 13.66 8.63 2.61
C LYS A 21 13.11 7.19 2.59
N GLY A 22 13.05 6.52 1.44
CA GLY A 22 12.47 5.17 1.32
C GLY A 22 13.01 4.17 2.34
N LYS A 23 14.25 4.31 2.79
CA LYS A 23 14.86 3.44 3.80
C LYS A 23 14.13 3.45 5.15
N VAL A 24 13.49 4.56 5.53
CA VAL A 24 12.76 4.67 6.83
C VAL A 24 11.41 3.95 6.80
N PHE A 25 10.90 3.61 5.62
CA PHE A 25 9.64 2.89 5.44
C PHE A 25 9.82 1.36 5.45
N ARG A 26 11.05 0.87 5.29
CA ARG A 26 11.34 -0.56 5.19
C ARG A 26 10.74 -1.33 6.36
N TYR A 27 10.14 -2.49 6.03
CA TYR A 27 9.50 -3.42 6.95
C TYR A 27 8.30 -2.86 7.74
N LYS A 28 7.85 -1.65 7.42
CA LYS A 28 6.58 -1.12 7.94
C LYS A 28 5.44 -1.61 7.06
N PRO A 29 4.41 -2.25 7.60
CA PRO A 29 3.23 -2.63 6.83
C PRO A 29 2.56 -1.41 6.19
N ALA A 30 2.11 -1.60 4.96
CA ALA A 30 1.39 -0.57 4.23
C ALA A 30 0.21 -1.15 3.46
N ALA A 31 -0.79 -0.32 3.20
CA ALA A 31 -1.91 -0.66 2.35
C ALA A 31 -2.34 0.56 1.53
N GLY A 32 -2.50 0.37 0.23
CA GLY A 32 -3.15 1.34 -0.64
C GLY A 32 -4.66 1.15 -0.62
N ILE A 33 -5.42 2.24 -0.56
CA ILE A 33 -6.88 2.24 -0.69
C ILE A 33 -7.24 3.20 -1.80
N VAL A 34 -8.12 2.79 -2.71
CA VAL A 34 -8.54 3.60 -3.84
C VAL A 34 -10.06 3.70 -3.87
N SER A 35 -10.56 4.92 -4.08
CA SER A 35 -11.97 5.17 -4.28
C SER A 35 -12.23 5.76 -5.66
N ALA A 36 -13.31 5.32 -6.31
CA ALA A 36 -13.78 5.86 -7.58
C ALA A 36 -15.29 5.75 -7.70
N ARG A 37 -15.86 6.64 -8.52
CA ARG A 37 -17.26 6.52 -8.88
C ARG A 37 -17.57 5.25 -9.68
N ARG A 38 -16.67 4.83 -10.59
CA ARG A 38 -16.91 3.72 -11.51
C ARG A 38 -15.68 2.88 -11.80
N GLY A 39 -14.69 3.39 -12.52
CA GLY A 39 -13.57 2.60 -13.05
C GLY A 39 -12.21 3.25 -12.83
N GLY A 40 -11.14 2.49 -13.10
CA GLY A 40 -9.75 2.93 -12.99
C GLY A 40 -9.11 2.73 -11.61
N THR A 41 -9.81 2.12 -10.67
CA THR A 41 -9.31 1.81 -9.33
C THR A 41 -8.13 0.86 -9.36
N THR A 42 -8.17 -0.18 -10.18
CA THR A 42 -7.11 -1.20 -10.30
C THR A 42 -5.78 -0.56 -10.72
N ALA A 43 -5.78 0.27 -11.75
CA ALA A 43 -4.56 0.93 -12.21
C ALA A 43 -3.96 1.88 -11.17
N ALA A 44 -4.79 2.64 -10.44
CA ALA A 44 -4.34 3.49 -9.35
C ALA A 44 -3.84 2.67 -8.14
N PHE A 45 -4.48 1.53 -7.85
CA PHE A 45 -4.06 0.59 -6.82
C PHE A 45 -2.69 -0.02 -7.13
N ASP A 46 -2.46 -0.44 -8.37
CA ASP A 46 -1.15 -0.96 -8.81
C ASP A 46 -0.07 0.12 -8.69
N GLN A 47 -0.40 1.34 -9.05
CA GLN A 47 0.54 2.45 -8.98
C GLN A 47 1.00 2.74 -7.54
N ILE A 48 0.08 2.79 -6.55
CA ILE A 48 0.46 3.06 -5.17
C ILE A 48 1.27 1.91 -4.56
N ASN A 49 0.94 0.66 -4.89
CA ASN A 49 1.65 -0.50 -4.36
C ASN A 49 3.11 -0.59 -4.84
N LYS A 50 3.47 0.01 -5.97
CA LYS A 50 4.85 0.09 -6.44
C LYS A 50 5.76 0.84 -5.46
N TYR A 51 5.28 1.89 -4.81
CA TYR A 51 6.03 2.61 -3.79
C TYR A 51 6.33 1.72 -2.57
N PHE A 52 5.37 0.94 -2.15
CA PHE A 52 5.51 0.06 -1.00
C PHE A 52 6.48 -1.10 -1.30
N THR A 53 6.28 -1.75 -2.44
CA THR A 53 7.09 -2.92 -2.81
C THR A 53 8.55 -2.56 -3.06
N ILE A 54 8.85 -1.47 -3.77
CA ILE A 54 10.24 -1.03 -3.99
C ILE A 54 10.95 -0.64 -2.68
N SER A 55 10.17 -0.27 -1.65
CA SER A 55 10.70 0.11 -0.34
C SER A 55 10.77 -1.04 0.66
N SER A 56 10.57 -2.29 0.22
CA SER A 56 10.57 -3.49 1.06
C SER A 56 9.54 -3.42 2.20
N MET A 57 8.38 -2.83 1.93
CA MET A 57 7.27 -2.77 2.87
C MET A 57 6.34 -3.97 2.66
N PRO A 58 5.93 -4.70 3.70
CA PRO A 58 4.87 -5.69 3.59
C PRO A 58 3.57 -5.01 3.14
N VAL A 59 3.03 -5.43 2.00
CA VAL A 59 1.74 -4.92 1.51
C VAL A 59 0.63 -5.76 2.10
N VAL A 60 -0.25 -5.11 2.87
CA VAL A 60 -1.39 -5.78 3.50
C VAL A 60 -2.54 -5.89 2.51
N SER A 61 -3.01 -7.11 2.33
CA SER A 61 -4.16 -7.42 1.48
C SER A 61 -5.44 -7.58 2.29
N SER A 62 -6.56 -7.48 1.61
CA SER A 62 -7.88 -7.90 2.08
C SER A 62 -8.32 -9.15 1.31
N LYS A 63 -9.62 -9.49 1.35
CA LYS A 63 -10.20 -10.56 0.52
C LYS A 63 -10.26 -10.21 -0.97
N TYR A 64 -10.14 -8.93 -1.31
CA TYR A 64 -10.13 -8.39 -2.66
C TYR A 64 -9.20 -7.17 -2.73
N TRP A 65 -9.02 -6.56 -3.90
CA TRP A 65 -8.26 -5.32 -4.04
C TRP A 65 -8.91 -4.20 -3.23
N ASN A 66 -8.09 -3.41 -2.55
CA ASN A 66 -8.55 -2.41 -1.58
C ASN A 66 -9.19 -1.22 -2.27
N MET A 67 -10.42 -1.36 -2.70
CA MET A 67 -11.18 -0.31 -3.39
C MET A 67 -12.60 -0.22 -2.89
N VAL A 68 -13.16 0.97 -3.01
CA VAL A 68 -14.58 1.27 -2.76
C VAL A 68 -15.14 2.13 -3.89
N HIS A 69 -16.43 2.05 -4.12
CA HIS A 69 -17.09 2.77 -5.19
C HIS A 69 -18.21 3.67 -4.67
N GLY A 70 -18.29 4.87 -5.21
CA GLY A 70 -19.32 5.85 -4.90
C GLY A 70 -18.93 7.24 -5.39
N ASN A 71 -19.92 8.06 -5.70
CA ASN A 71 -19.72 9.45 -6.11
C ASN A 71 -19.77 10.41 -4.91
N THR A 72 -20.41 9.98 -3.83
CA THR A 72 -20.52 10.72 -2.57
C THR A 72 -20.15 9.79 -1.40
N PRO A 73 -19.83 10.31 -0.21
CA PRO A 73 -19.59 9.49 0.97
C PRO A 73 -20.75 8.56 1.29
N GLU A 74 -21.99 9.01 1.13
CA GLU A 74 -23.19 8.22 1.40
C GLU A 74 -23.31 7.03 0.43
N GLN A 75 -22.93 7.22 -0.84
CA GLN A 75 -22.90 6.13 -1.83
C GLN A 75 -21.79 5.13 -1.52
N VAL A 76 -20.62 5.58 -1.05
CA VAL A 76 -19.53 4.68 -0.62
C VAL A 76 -19.98 3.80 0.53
N LEU A 77 -20.77 4.34 1.47
CA LEU A 77 -21.34 3.54 2.58
C LEU A 77 -22.33 2.47 2.10
N GLN A 78 -22.93 2.63 0.92
CA GLN A 78 -23.83 1.66 0.29
C GLN A 78 -23.08 0.60 -0.53
N ASP A 79 -21.80 0.77 -0.79
CA ASP A 79 -20.91 -0.25 -1.38
C ASP A 79 -20.57 -1.30 -0.30
N GLU A 80 -21.51 -2.20 -0.03
CA GLU A 80 -21.39 -3.20 1.03
C GLU A 80 -20.17 -4.09 0.85
N GLU A 81 -19.84 -4.47 -0.38
CA GLU A 81 -18.67 -5.30 -0.70
C GLU A 81 -17.38 -4.50 -0.45
N GLY A 82 -17.27 -3.28 -0.97
CA GLY A 82 -16.12 -2.41 -0.73
C GLY A 82 -15.93 -2.12 0.76
N MET A 83 -17.00 -1.84 1.49
CA MET A 83 -16.96 -1.65 2.94
C MET A 83 -16.54 -2.92 3.70
N GLN A 84 -16.92 -4.12 3.22
CA GLN A 84 -16.43 -5.37 3.78
C GLN A 84 -14.92 -5.52 3.53
N VAL A 85 -14.45 -5.24 2.30
CA VAL A 85 -13.02 -5.24 1.96
C VAL A 85 -12.24 -4.33 2.89
N MET A 86 -12.74 -3.12 3.18
CA MET A 86 -12.07 -2.18 4.11
C MET A 86 -12.02 -2.70 5.54
N ARG A 87 -13.09 -3.30 6.04
CA ARG A 87 -13.11 -3.88 7.40
C ARG A 87 -12.13 -5.04 7.54
N GLU A 88 -12.06 -5.92 6.53
CA GLU A 88 -11.12 -7.04 6.53
C GLU A 88 -9.67 -6.55 6.40
N LEU A 89 -9.41 -5.55 5.55
CA LEU A 89 -8.11 -4.91 5.47
C LEU A 89 -7.64 -4.39 6.83
N GLY A 90 -8.53 -3.69 7.56
CA GLY A 90 -8.23 -3.19 8.89
C GLY A 90 -7.88 -4.30 9.89
N ARG A 91 -8.62 -5.43 9.85
CA ARG A 91 -8.33 -6.60 10.71
C ARG A 91 -6.99 -7.25 10.34
N ASN A 92 -6.71 -7.42 9.05
CA ASN A 92 -5.46 -8.00 8.56
C ASN A 92 -4.26 -7.10 8.93
N MET A 93 -4.40 -5.78 8.80
CA MET A 93 -3.37 -4.84 9.23
C MET A 93 -3.12 -4.94 10.73
N ALA A 94 -4.17 -4.94 11.54
CA ALA A 94 -4.06 -5.06 13.00
C ALA A 94 -3.42 -6.38 13.42
N TRP A 95 -3.78 -7.48 12.76
CA TRP A 95 -3.17 -8.80 13.01
C TRP A 95 -1.68 -8.79 12.67
N LEU A 96 -1.29 -8.30 11.49
CA LEU A 96 0.12 -8.25 11.08
C LEU A 96 0.97 -7.37 12.00
N LEU A 97 0.45 -6.21 12.42
CA LEU A 97 1.13 -5.32 13.36
C LEU A 97 1.39 -6.01 14.70
N LYS A 98 0.41 -6.76 15.23
CA LYS A 98 0.57 -7.54 16.45
C LYS A 98 1.60 -8.66 16.29
N CYS A 99 1.62 -9.35 15.14
CA CYS A 99 2.62 -10.38 14.85
C CYS A 99 4.04 -9.78 14.82
N ILE A 100 4.21 -8.62 14.18
CA ILE A 100 5.51 -7.94 14.12
C ILE A 100 5.95 -7.51 15.52
N GLU A 101 5.04 -6.95 16.32
CA GLU A 101 5.32 -6.54 17.69
C GLU A 101 5.73 -7.74 18.57
N ALA A 102 4.98 -8.83 18.49
CA ALA A 102 5.29 -10.06 19.21
C ALA A 102 6.64 -10.66 18.76
N GLY A 103 6.92 -10.68 17.47
CA GLY A 103 8.20 -11.12 16.92
C GLY A 103 9.38 -10.31 17.45
N ARG A 104 9.25 -8.97 17.45
CA ARG A 104 10.27 -8.09 18.01
C ARG A 104 10.48 -8.30 19.51
N ALA A 105 9.40 -8.45 20.26
CA ALA A 105 9.47 -8.77 21.70
C ALA A 105 10.14 -10.11 21.98
N ALA A 106 10.00 -11.09 21.08
CA ALA A 106 10.67 -12.38 21.11
C ALA A 106 12.14 -12.34 20.60
N GLY A 107 12.66 -11.16 20.23
CA GLY A 107 14.03 -10.98 19.75
C GLY A 107 14.25 -11.33 18.28
N ILE A 108 13.20 -11.46 17.46
CA ILE A 108 13.34 -11.65 16.01
C ILE A 108 13.78 -10.33 15.38
N PRO A 109 14.99 -10.25 14.78
CA PRO A 109 15.49 -9.02 14.16
C PRO A 109 14.81 -8.76 12.81
N ASP A 110 14.84 -7.53 12.37
CA ASP A 110 14.52 -7.20 10.98
C ASP A 110 15.50 -7.93 10.02
N PRO A 111 15.08 -8.31 8.79
CA PRO A 111 15.94 -9.01 7.84
C PRO A 111 17.24 -8.25 7.53
N VAL A 112 18.35 -8.98 7.47
CA VAL A 112 19.66 -8.41 7.13
C VAL A 112 19.64 -7.90 5.70
N LYS A 113 20.16 -6.68 5.52
CA LYS A 113 20.28 -6.09 4.19
C LYS A 113 21.57 -6.50 3.52
N GLU A 114 21.47 -7.08 2.33
CA GLU A 114 22.61 -7.34 1.48
C GLU A 114 23.18 -6.06 0.85
N LYS A 115 24.46 -6.10 0.49
CA LYS A 115 25.08 -5.04 -0.32
C LYS A 115 24.43 -5.04 -1.71
N PRO A 116 23.94 -3.88 -2.20
CA PRO A 116 23.32 -3.82 -3.52
C PRO A 116 24.30 -4.22 -4.62
N VAL A 117 23.85 -5.09 -5.50
CA VAL A 117 24.54 -5.40 -6.76
C VAL A 117 23.79 -4.66 -7.88
N MET A 118 24.53 -3.88 -8.66
CA MET A 118 23.96 -3.11 -9.77
C MET A 118 24.32 -3.81 -11.07
N THR A 119 23.32 -4.28 -11.80
CA THR A 119 23.48 -4.85 -13.13
C THR A 119 22.98 -3.85 -14.17
N ASN A 120 23.84 -3.50 -15.11
CA ASN A 120 23.50 -2.64 -16.24
C ASN A 120 24.09 -3.20 -17.53
N PHE A 121 23.24 -3.64 -18.44
CA PHE A 121 23.63 -4.15 -19.75
C PHE A 121 23.55 -3.10 -20.86
N ILE A 122 23.11 -1.88 -20.56
CA ILE A 122 23.07 -0.76 -21.50
C ILE A 122 24.47 -0.09 -21.46
N ARG A 123 25.15 -0.13 -22.61
CA ARG A 123 26.48 0.50 -22.80
C ARG A 123 26.38 1.65 -23.79
#